data_129cc70aa324185e65e450609845779a
#
_entry.id   129cc70aa324185e65e450609845779a
#
_cell.length_a   1.000
_cell.length_b   1.000
_cell.length_c   1.000
_cell.angle_alpha   90.00
_cell.angle_beta   90.00
_cell.angle_gamma   90.00
#
_symmetry.space_group_name_H-M   'P 1'
#
loop_
_entity.id
_entity.type
_entity.pdbx_description
1 polymer ?
#
loop_
_entity_poly.entity_id
_entity_poly.type
_entity_poly.pdbx_seq_one_letter_code
_entity_poly.pdbx_strand_id
1 'polypeptide(L)'
;EADISGNFKKLGVQSRPLSGLERLEILHGQLHPGGTEPFSFTWGQIPATGLSTKDFIAPESFDFRMGRLFRMGATWGAASYMQIMASELSDKLLAELLEVDAEMTITMHIQTVDQAKAIKTIKGKVSDIDKMKVEEQKKAVRSGYDMDILPPDLVTFSQDAKNLLTDLQSRNERMFLLTFLVVNTAATRRELDNDLFTVSGIMQKYNCVLKRLDF
;
A
#
# COMPACT_ATOMS: atom_id res chain seq x y z
N GLU A 1 -7.62 17.01 14.91
CA GLU A 1 -8.64 16.08 15.47
C GLU A 1 -10.06 16.56 15.17
N ALA A 2 -10.44 17.80 15.54
CA ALA A 2 -11.78 18.34 15.34
C ALA A 2 -12.24 18.29 13.87
N ASP A 3 -11.36 18.62 12.93
CA ASP A 3 -11.67 18.63 11.50
C ASP A 3 -11.94 17.22 10.96
N ILE A 4 -11.11 16.24 11.38
CA ILE A 4 -11.27 14.83 10.99
C ILE A 4 -12.58 14.28 11.54
N SER A 5 -12.85 14.49 12.83
CA SER A 5 -14.11 14.08 13.47
C SER A 5 -15.33 14.74 12.83
N GLY A 6 -15.21 16.04 12.47
CA GLY A 6 -16.24 16.77 11.76
C GLY A 6 -16.54 16.19 10.35
N ASN A 7 -15.52 15.75 9.64
CA ASN A 7 -15.69 15.11 8.33
C ASN A 7 -16.33 13.72 8.44
N PHE A 8 -15.92 12.90 9.40
CA PHE A 8 -16.59 11.63 9.67
C PHE A 8 -18.07 11.81 10.04
N LYS A 9 -18.39 12.82 10.87
CA LYS A 9 -19.77 13.14 11.24
C LYS A 9 -20.63 13.50 10.03
N LYS A 10 -20.08 14.23 9.02
CA LYS A 10 -20.79 14.53 7.76
C LYS A 10 -21.13 13.27 6.97
N LEU A 11 -20.34 12.22 7.10
CA LEU A 11 -20.58 10.90 6.48
C LEU A 11 -21.47 9.99 7.35
N GLY A 12 -22.04 10.50 8.45
CA GLY A 12 -22.85 9.71 9.37
C GLY A 12 -22.05 8.76 10.28
N VAL A 13 -20.73 8.87 10.30
CA VAL A 13 -19.85 8.02 11.10
C VAL A 13 -19.52 8.71 12.42
N GLN A 14 -19.70 7.97 13.52
CA GLN A 14 -19.24 8.40 14.84
C GLN A 14 -17.75 8.03 15.02
N SER A 15 -16.96 8.99 15.47
CA SER A 15 -15.54 8.77 15.74
C SER A 15 -15.15 9.39 17.08
N ARG A 16 -14.22 8.75 17.79
CA ARG A 16 -13.61 9.28 19.01
C ARG A 16 -12.09 9.00 19.01
N PRO A 17 -11.29 9.85 19.63
CA PRO A 17 -9.89 9.52 19.88
C PRO A 17 -9.78 8.29 20.79
N LEU A 18 -8.81 7.43 20.49
CA LEU A 18 -8.46 6.32 21.36
C LEU A 18 -7.67 6.82 22.57
N SER A 19 -7.91 6.25 23.74
CA SER A 19 -7.08 6.41 24.92
C SER A 19 -5.68 5.81 24.68
N GLY A 20 -4.71 6.15 25.54
CA GLY A 20 -3.39 5.55 25.49
C GLY A 20 -3.42 4.02 25.65
N LEU A 21 -4.28 3.52 26.52
CA LEU A 21 -4.45 2.07 26.77
C LEU A 21 -5.01 1.36 25.53
N GLU A 22 -6.09 1.88 24.96
CA GLU A 22 -6.70 1.32 23.73
C GLU A 22 -5.73 1.29 22.55
N ARG A 23 -4.84 2.32 22.43
CA ARG A 23 -3.79 2.33 21.39
C ARG A 23 -2.77 1.21 21.61
N LEU A 24 -2.35 0.98 22.86
CA LEU A 24 -1.41 -0.10 23.19
C LEU A 24 -2.03 -1.47 22.94
N GLU A 25 -3.32 -1.65 23.26
CA GLU A 25 -4.06 -2.88 23.01
C GLU A 25 -4.13 -3.20 21.50
N ILE A 26 -4.45 -2.20 20.65
CA ILE A 26 -4.45 -2.36 19.19
C ILE A 26 -3.05 -2.70 18.67
N LEU A 27 -2.01 -2.00 19.13
CA LEU A 27 -0.64 -2.27 18.71
C LEU A 27 -0.17 -3.66 19.14
N HIS A 28 -0.52 -4.07 20.36
CA HIS A 28 -0.24 -5.41 20.86
C HIS A 28 -0.91 -6.47 19.95
N GLY A 29 -2.21 -6.32 19.65
CA GLY A 29 -2.93 -7.24 18.77
C GLY A 29 -2.31 -7.35 17.36
N GLN A 30 -1.77 -6.25 16.82
CA GLN A 30 -1.06 -6.28 15.53
C GLN A 30 0.29 -7.00 15.59
N LEU A 31 0.96 -6.98 16.73
CA LEU A 31 2.25 -7.61 16.94
C LEU A 31 2.14 -9.05 17.48
N HIS A 32 0.94 -9.46 17.93
CA HIS A 32 0.60 -10.82 18.40
C HIS A 32 -0.57 -11.37 17.58
N PRO A 33 -0.39 -11.56 16.25
CA PRO A 33 -1.44 -12.11 15.40
C PRO A 33 -1.87 -13.50 15.90
N GLY A 34 -3.15 -13.82 15.71
CA GLY A 34 -3.75 -15.05 16.23
C GLY A 34 -4.16 -14.99 17.71
N GLY A 35 -3.95 -13.85 18.37
CA GLY A 35 -4.44 -13.64 19.76
C GLY A 35 -3.84 -14.59 20.78
N THR A 36 -2.64 -15.11 20.53
CA THR A 36 -1.97 -16.12 21.37
C THR A 36 -1.60 -15.61 22.77
N GLU A 37 -1.41 -14.29 22.89
CA GLU A 37 -1.07 -13.65 24.16
C GLU A 37 -2.08 -12.54 24.49
N PRO A 38 -2.78 -12.61 25.66
CA PRO A 38 -3.69 -11.57 26.07
C PRO A 38 -2.92 -10.31 26.48
N PHE A 39 -3.38 -9.15 26.01
CA PHE A 39 -2.80 -7.87 26.44
C PHE A 39 -3.09 -7.61 27.91
N SER A 40 -2.03 -7.38 28.68
CA SER A 40 -2.11 -7.04 30.11
C SER A 40 -1.17 -5.89 30.44
N PHE A 41 -1.73 -4.71 30.67
CA PHE A 41 -0.95 -3.49 30.96
C PHE A 41 -1.71 -2.54 31.87
N THR A 42 -1.03 -1.98 32.86
CA THR A 42 -1.49 -0.85 33.64
C THR A 42 -0.38 0.20 33.75
N TRP A 43 -0.75 1.48 33.79
CA TRP A 43 0.22 2.58 33.87
C TRP A 43 1.12 2.51 35.11
N GLY A 44 0.64 1.91 36.19
CA GLY A 44 1.43 1.70 37.43
C GLY A 44 2.60 0.73 37.26
N GLN A 45 2.58 -0.12 36.23
CA GLN A 45 3.67 -1.07 35.98
C GLN A 45 4.95 -0.40 35.48
N ILE A 46 4.85 0.73 34.76
CA ILE A 46 6.03 1.43 34.24
C ILE A 46 7.00 1.85 35.37
N PRO A 47 6.58 2.64 36.37
CA PRO A 47 7.48 3.02 37.44
C PRO A 47 7.88 1.83 38.35
N ALA A 48 7.04 0.80 38.44
CA ALA A 48 7.31 -0.38 39.30
C ALA A 48 8.36 -1.33 38.67
N THR A 49 8.38 -1.46 37.34
CA THR A 49 9.27 -2.40 36.62
C THR A 49 10.42 -1.73 35.91
N GLY A 50 10.34 -0.42 35.64
CA GLY A 50 11.28 0.30 34.80
C GLY A 50 11.16 -0.01 33.30
N LEU A 51 10.15 -0.82 32.90
CA LEU A 51 9.87 -1.14 31.52
C LEU A 51 9.15 0.02 30.83
N SER A 52 9.30 0.10 29.51
CA SER A 52 8.58 1.06 28.66
C SER A 52 7.31 0.46 28.08
N THR A 53 6.42 1.29 27.54
CA THR A 53 5.21 0.78 26.86
C THR A 53 5.52 -0.16 25.68
N LYS A 54 6.71 -0.04 25.07
CA LYS A 54 7.15 -0.91 23.98
C LYS A 54 7.37 -2.35 24.45
N ASP A 55 7.86 -2.52 25.67
CA ASP A 55 8.14 -3.85 26.24
C ASP A 55 6.86 -4.66 26.49
N PHE A 56 5.73 -3.96 26.68
CA PHE A 56 4.43 -4.61 26.87
C PHE A 56 3.68 -4.94 25.57
N ILE A 57 4.10 -4.39 24.45
CA ILE A 57 3.47 -4.63 23.12
C ILE A 57 4.38 -5.44 22.19
N ALA A 58 5.67 -5.55 22.48
CA ALA A 58 6.60 -6.27 21.62
C ALA A 58 6.39 -7.78 21.73
N PRO A 59 6.46 -8.53 20.61
CA PRO A 59 6.48 -9.98 20.67
C PRO A 59 7.80 -10.47 21.26
N GLU A 60 7.84 -11.73 21.72
CA GLU A 60 9.04 -12.34 22.34
C GLU A 60 10.29 -12.24 21.46
N SER A 61 10.12 -12.31 20.13
CA SER A 61 11.22 -12.25 19.20
C SER A 61 10.80 -11.76 17.81
N PHE A 62 11.77 -11.15 17.10
CA PHE A 62 11.69 -10.88 15.67
C PHE A 62 12.81 -11.61 14.95
N ASP A 63 12.50 -12.28 13.85
CA ASP A 63 13.49 -12.91 12.97
C ASP A 63 13.26 -12.50 11.51
N PHE A 64 14.20 -11.73 10.96
CA PHE A 64 14.19 -11.22 9.57
C PHE A 64 15.24 -11.88 8.68
N ARG A 65 15.91 -12.96 9.12
CA ARG A 65 17.02 -13.60 8.39
C ARG A 65 16.58 -14.33 7.12
N MET A 66 15.27 -14.47 6.88
CA MET A 66 14.71 -15.25 5.78
C MET A 66 14.48 -14.45 4.49
N GLY A 67 14.99 -13.22 4.41
CA GLY A 67 14.90 -12.35 3.25
C GLY A 67 13.49 -11.81 3.01
N ARG A 68 12.57 -12.61 2.46
CA ARG A 68 11.20 -12.18 2.11
C ARG A 68 10.13 -12.60 3.11
N LEU A 69 10.53 -13.24 4.18
CA LEU A 69 9.68 -13.70 5.25
C LEU A 69 10.26 -13.22 6.57
N PHE A 70 9.39 -13.03 7.55
CA PHE A 70 9.80 -12.76 8.91
C PHE A 70 9.04 -13.65 9.89
N ARG A 71 9.50 -13.67 11.11
CA ARG A 71 8.77 -14.28 12.23
C ARG A 71 8.62 -13.27 13.35
N MET A 72 7.44 -13.28 13.97
CA MET A 72 7.14 -12.61 15.22
C MET A 72 6.73 -13.70 16.24
N GLY A 73 7.61 -13.99 17.20
CA GLY A 73 7.42 -15.16 18.05
C GLY A 73 7.27 -16.45 17.24
N ALA A 74 6.16 -17.14 17.40
CA ALA A 74 5.82 -18.37 16.66
C ALA A 74 5.20 -18.09 15.26
N THR A 75 4.69 -16.89 15.01
CA THR A 75 3.92 -16.54 13.81
C THR A 75 4.82 -16.21 12.62
N TRP A 76 4.48 -16.74 11.46
CA TRP A 76 5.11 -16.42 10.18
C TRP A 76 4.46 -15.19 9.56
N GLY A 77 5.26 -14.35 8.91
CA GLY A 77 4.77 -13.16 8.25
C GLY A 77 5.50 -12.82 6.96
N ALA A 78 4.81 -12.09 6.09
CA ALA A 78 5.35 -11.50 4.89
C ALA A 78 4.76 -10.10 4.69
N ALA A 79 5.60 -9.13 4.39
CA ALA A 79 5.15 -7.81 3.99
C ALA A 79 5.29 -7.65 2.48
N SER A 80 4.28 -7.06 1.88
CA SER A 80 4.19 -6.84 0.45
C SER A 80 3.65 -5.45 0.16
N TYR A 81 3.93 -4.92 -1.02
CA TYR A 81 3.30 -3.71 -1.52
C TYR A 81 2.57 -3.98 -2.82
N MET A 82 1.48 -3.26 -3.05
CA MET A 82 0.72 -3.31 -4.28
C MET A 82 1.31 -2.37 -5.31
N GLN A 83 1.65 -2.90 -6.48
CA GLN A 83 1.95 -2.12 -7.67
C GLN A 83 0.71 -2.12 -8.57
N ILE A 84 0.16 -0.94 -8.82
CA ILE A 84 -1.01 -0.74 -9.67
C ILE A 84 -0.52 -0.61 -11.12
N MET A 85 -1.00 -1.51 -11.97
CA MET A 85 -0.71 -1.50 -13.42
C MET A 85 -1.96 -1.05 -14.22
N ALA A 86 -3.13 -1.06 -13.58
CA ALA A 86 -4.38 -0.59 -14.16
C ALA A 86 -4.39 0.95 -14.28
N SER A 87 -5.05 1.47 -15.31
CA SER A 87 -5.33 2.92 -15.43
C SER A 87 -6.34 3.41 -14.40
N GLU A 88 -7.25 2.54 -13.97
CA GLU A 88 -8.26 2.79 -12.94
C GLU A 88 -8.28 1.65 -11.93
N LEU A 89 -8.41 1.97 -10.65
CA LEU A 89 -8.53 1.00 -9.58
C LEU A 89 -9.99 0.91 -9.11
N SER A 90 -10.57 -0.29 -9.18
CA SER A 90 -11.91 -0.55 -8.68
C SER A 90 -11.91 -0.73 -7.15
N ASP A 91 -12.89 -0.16 -6.48
CA ASP A 91 -13.15 -0.37 -5.04
C ASP A 91 -13.50 -1.83 -4.71
N LYS A 92 -13.97 -2.61 -5.70
CA LYS A 92 -14.21 -4.06 -5.57
C LYS A 92 -12.96 -4.83 -5.15
N LEU A 93 -11.76 -4.36 -5.52
CA LEU A 93 -10.52 -4.98 -5.07
C LEU A 93 -10.44 -5.02 -3.54
N LEU A 94 -10.75 -3.90 -2.88
CA LEU A 94 -10.72 -3.83 -1.41
C LEU A 94 -11.79 -4.72 -0.79
N ALA A 95 -12.99 -4.75 -1.37
CA ALA A 95 -14.07 -5.62 -0.91
C ALA A 95 -13.68 -7.09 -1.01
N GLU A 96 -13.14 -7.56 -2.14
CA GLU A 96 -12.67 -8.94 -2.30
C GLU A 96 -11.51 -9.28 -1.36
N LEU A 97 -10.59 -8.35 -1.12
CA LEU A 97 -9.49 -8.58 -0.16
C LEU A 97 -9.99 -8.72 1.29
N LEU A 98 -11.03 -7.96 1.67
CA LEU A 98 -11.62 -8.04 3.01
C LEU A 98 -12.46 -9.31 3.23
N GLU A 99 -12.88 -9.99 2.16
CA GLU A 99 -13.60 -11.26 2.21
C GLU A 99 -12.68 -12.49 2.29
N VAL A 100 -11.35 -12.31 2.16
CA VAL A 100 -10.39 -13.41 2.25
C VAL A 100 -10.32 -13.91 3.69
N ASP A 101 -10.47 -15.22 3.87
CA ASP A 101 -10.26 -15.88 5.16
C ASP A 101 -8.74 -16.07 5.43
N ALA A 102 -8.06 -14.97 5.73
CA ALA A 102 -6.64 -14.92 6.03
C ALA A 102 -6.34 -13.79 7.02
N GLU A 103 -5.40 -14.00 7.89
CA GLU A 103 -4.90 -12.94 8.78
C GLU A 103 -4.08 -11.93 7.97
N MET A 104 -4.64 -10.75 7.78
CA MET A 104 -4.07 -9.74 6.92
C MET A 104 -4.28 -8.33 7.47
N THR A 105 -3.22 -7.53 7.45
CA THR A 105 -3.28 -6.10 7.74
C THR A 105 -3.00 -5.31 6.48
N ILE A 106 -3.95 -4.47 6.09
CA ILE A 106 -3.82 -3.56 4.95
C ILE A 106 -3.59 -2.14 5.48
N THR A 107 -2.51 -1.50 5.01
CA THR A 107 -2.19 -0.13 5.38
C THR A 107 -2.08 0.73 4.12
N MET A 108 -2.83 1.82 4.09
CA MET A 108 -2.75 2.83 3.03
C MET A 108 -2.09 4.10 3.56
N HIS A 109 -0.95 4.46 2.97
CA HIS A 109 -0.31 5.76 3.19
C HIS A 109 -0.69 6.69 2.04
N ILE A 110 -1.40 7.77 2.37
CA ILE A 110 -1.85 8.76 1.41
C ILE A 110 -1.14 10.07 1.70
N GLN A 111 -0.34 10.53 0.73
CA GLN A 111 0.37 11.81 0.82
C GLN A 111 -0.19 12.78 -0.21
N THR A 112 -0.59 13.95 0.25
CA THR A 112 -1.02 15.06 -0.64
C THR A 112 0.18 15.63 -1.39
N VAL A 113 -0.01 15.97 -2.66
CA VAL A 113 0.98 16.64 -3.48
C VAL A 113 0.50 18.07 -3.75
N ASP A 114 1.39 19.04 -3.58
CA ASP A 114 1.11 20.43 -3.98
C ASP A 114 0.73 20.49 -5.46
N GLN A 115 -0.31 21.29 -5.78
CA GLN A 115 -0.88 21.35 -7.14
C GLN A 115 0.16 21.79 -8.19
N ALA A 116 0.97 22.80 -7.88
CA ALA A 116 1.98 23.29 -8.83
C ALA A 116 3.08 22.24 -9.04
N LYS A 117 3.47 21.55 -7.97
CA LYS A 117 4.45 20.45 -8.02
C LYS A 117 3.89 19.26 -8.80
N ALA A 118 2.62 18.90 -8.60
CA ALA A 118 1.94 17.83 -9.34
C ALA A 118 1.97 18.13 -10.85
N ILE A 119 1.49 19.30 -11.25
CA ILE A 119 1.48 19.72 -12.66
C ILE A 119 2.89 19.72 -13.25
N LYS A 120 3.89 20.24 -12.54
CA LYS A 120 5.29 20.25 -13.00
C LYS A 120 5.82 18.83 -13.20
N THR A 121 5.53 17.92 -12.25
CA THR A 121 5.97 16.53 -12.32
C THR A 121 5.36 15.82 -13.52
N ILE A 122 4.04 15.96 -13.75
CA ILE A 122 3.37 15.32 -14.88
C ILE A 122 3.81 15.91 -16.21
N LYS A 123 4.00 17.23 -16.31
CA LYS A 123 4.60 17.86 -17.52
C LYS A 123 5.98 17.27 -17.83
N GLY A 124 6.82 17.07 -16.83
CA GLY A 124 8.11 16.40 -17.01
C GLY A 124 7.95 14.99 -17.57
N LYS A 125 7.03 14.19 -17.03
CA LYS A 125 6.76 12.83 -17.51
C LYS A 125 6.22 12.81 -18.94
N VAL A 126 5.30 13.71 -19.30
CA VAL A 126 4.82 13.86 -20.68
C VAL A 126 5.98 14.15 -21.64
N SER A 127 6.88 15.09 -21.26
CA SER A 127 8.06 15.41 -22.07
C SER A 127 9.01 14.22 -22.25
N ASP A 128 9.23 13.44 -21.19
CA ASP A 128 10.08 12.25 -21.25
C ASP A 128 9.46 11.15 -22.15
N ILE A 129 8.15 10.93 -22.05
CA ILE A 129 7.43 10.01 -22.94
C ILE A 129 7.50 10.47 -24.39
N ASP A 130 7.33 11.76 -24.66
CA ASP A 130 7.43 12.30 -26.02
C ASP A 130 8.86 12.12 -26.60
N LYS A 131 9.92 12.27 -25.80
CA LYS A 131 11.30 11.93 -26.20
C LYS A 131 11.44 10.44 -26.53
N MET A 132 10.90 9.56 -25.69
CA MET A 132 10.93 8.11 -25.93
C MET A 132 10.22 7.75 -27.25
N LYS A 133 9.08 8.39 -27.56
CA LYS A 133 8.40 8.21 -28.85
C LYS A 133 9.31 8.58 -30.03
N VAL A 134 9.98 9.73 -29.96
CA VAL A 134 10.91 10.17 -31.01
C VAL A 134 12.09 9.19 -31.18
N GLU A 135 12.59 8.63 -30.07
CA GLU A 135 13.66 7.64 -30.13
C GLU A 135 13.20 6.33 -30.76
N GLU A 136 12.01 5.83 -30.42
CA GLU A 136 11.45 4.62 -31.04
C GLU A 136 11.14 4.84 -32.52
N GLN A 137 10.62 6.00 -32.92
CA GLN A 137 10.43 6.36 -34.33
C GLN A 137 11.75 6.36 -35.09
N LYS A 138 12.83 6.95 -34.54
CA LYS A 138 14.17 6.91 -35.15
C LYS A 138 14.72 5.50 -35.32
N LYS A 139 14.45 4.61 -34.33
CA LYS A 139 14.84 3.19 -34.40
C LYS A 139 14.06 2.47 -35.52
N ALA A 140 12.74 2.69 -35.59
CA ALA A 140 11.90 2.09 -36.62
C ALA A 140 12.41 2.45 -38.03
N VAL A 141 12.66 3.74 -38.29
CA VAL A 141 13.21 4.22 -39.59
C VAL A 141 14.56 3.59 -39.92
N ARG A 142 15.47 3.50 -38.92
CA ARG A 142 16.79 2.85 -39.14
C ARG A 142 16.67 1.37 -39.45
N SER A 143 15.61 0.73 -38.99
CA SER A 143 15.33 -0.69 -39.23
C SER A 143 14.45 -0.94 -40.44
N GLY A 144 14.11 0.10 -41.22
CA GLY A 144 13.28 0.01 -42.41
C GLY A 144 11.79 -0.16 -42.19
N TYR A 145 11.32 0.10 -40.94
CA TYR A 145 9.90 0.09 -40.60
C TYR A 145 9.27 1.49 -40.69
N ASP A 146 7.94 1.51 -40.74
CA ASP A 146 7.16 2.74 -40.78
C ASP A 146 7.31 3.53 -39.47
N MET A 147 7.41 4.86 -39.55
CA MET A 147 7.51 5.77 -38.39
C MET A 147 6.29 5.73 -37.47
N ASP A 148 5.14 5.28 -37.98
CA ASP A 148 3.88 5.25 -37.24
C ASP A 148 3.76 4.00 -36.33
N ILE A 149 4.68 3.04 -36.42
CA ILE A 149 4.71 1.84 -35.61
C ILE A 149 5.40 2.16 -34.26
N LEU A 150 4.59 2.56 -33.28
CA LEU A 150 5.03 2.76 -31.89
C LEU A 150 4.58 1.58 -31.02
N PRO A 151 5.34 1.23 -29.97
CA PRO A 151 4.89 0.27 -28.98
C PRO A 151 3.53 0.70 -28.39
N PRO A 152 2.51 -0.19 -28.36
CA PRO A 152 1.17 0.15 -27.85
C PRO A 152 1.19 0.75 -26.45
N ASP A 153 2.03 0.22 -25.56
CA ASP A 153 2.18 0.70 -24.19
C ASP A 153 2.61 2.17 -24.14
N LEU A 154 3.54 2.57 -25.04
CA LEU A 154 4.03 3.94 -25.08
C LEU A 154 2.94 4.92 -25.56
N VAL A 155 2.06 4.47 -26.44
CA VAL A 155 0.91 5.26 -26.90
C VAL A 155 -0.08 5.45 -25.75
N THR A 156 -0.42 4.36 -25.06
CA THR A 156 -1.34 4.38 -23.91
C THR A 156 -0.80 5.28 -22.79
N PHE A 157 0.44 5.07 -22.35
CA PHE A 157 1.05 5.90 -21.29
C PHE A 157 1.10 7.39 -21.65
N SER A 158 1.33 7.70 -22.95
CA SER A 158 1.30 9.09 -23.39
C SER A 158 -0.08 9.71 -23.26
N GLN A 159 -1.11 8.96 -23.64
CA GLN A 159 -2.49 9.44 -23.55
C GLN A 159 -2.92 9.63 -22.09
N ASP A 160 -2.63 8.65 -21.23
CA ASP A 160 -2.95 8.69 -19.80
C ASP A 160 -2.25 9.87 -19.10
N ALA A 161 -0.96 10.10 -19.40
CA ALA A 161 -0.23 11.22 -18.84
C ALA A 161 -0.80 12.59 -19.29
N LYS A 162 -1.26 12.70 -20.53
CA LYS A 162 -1.90 13.91 -21.05
C LYS A 162 -3.29 14.14 -20.46
N ASN A 163 -4.07 13.07 -20.28
CA ASN A 163 -5.38 13.11 -19.64
C ASN A 163 -5.21 13.58 -18.18
N LEU A 164 -4.29 12.95 -17.43
CA LEU A 164 -4.00 13.34 -16.05
C LEU A 164 -3.54 14.81 -15.96
N LEU A 165 -2.72 15.29 -16.89
CA LEU A 165 -2.32 16.69 -16.91
C LEU A 165 -3.52 17.62 -17.14
N THR A 166 -4.44 17.25 -18.01
CA THR A 166 -5.67 18.02 -18.27
C THR A 166 -6.56 18.06 -17.03
N ASP A 167 -6.73 16.94 -16.33
CA ASP A 167 -7.55 16.83 -15.12
C ASP A 167 -6.97 17.71 -14.00
N LEU A 168 -5.65 17.67 -13.81
CA LEU A 168 -4.97 18.52 -12.83
C LEU A 168 -5.07 20.03 -13.16
N GLN A 169 -5.04 20.40 -14.45
CA GLN A 169 -5.04 21.81 -14.86
C GLN A 169 -6.44 22.42 -15.02
N SER A 170 -7.40 21.64 -15.53
CA SER A 170 -8.69 22.15 -15.98
C SER A 170 -9.84 21.75 -15.09
N ARG A 171 -9.75 20.60 -14.38
CA ARG A 171 -10.81 20.07 -13.54
C ARG A 171 -10.58 20.28 -12.05
N ASN A 172 -9.50 20.97 -11.68
CA ASN A 172 -9.09 21.20 -10.29
C ASN A 172 -8.97 19.91 -9.47
N GLU A 173 -8.65 18.80 -10.13
CA GLU A 173 -8.37 17.54 -9.46
C GLU A 173 -7.04 17.59 -8.72
N ARG A 174 -6.89 16.78 -7.69
CA ARG A 174 -5.68 16.78 -6.86
C ARG A 174 -4.99 15.44 -6.94
N MET A 175 -3.66 15.50 -7.00
CA MET A 175 -2.81 14.31 -7.02
C MET A 175 -2.46 13.90 -5.60
N PHE A 176 -2.53 12.60 -5.35
CA PHE A 176 -2.06 11.95 -4.13
C PHE A 176 -1.05 10.88 -4.49
N LEU A 177 -0.04 10.71 -3.65
CA LEU A 177 0.81 9.54 -3.68
C LEU A 177 0.23 8.49 -2.74
N LEU A 178 -0.01 7.30 -3.25
CA LEU A 178 -0.55 6.19 -2.50
C LEU A 178 0.51 5.09 -2.37
N THR A 179 0.77 4.67 -1.13
CA THR A 179 1.49 3.44 -0.84
C THR A 179 0.54 2.47 -0.16
N PHE A 180 0.34 1.33 -0.78
CA PHE A 180 -0.56 0.28 -0.30
C PHE A 180 0.29 -0.91 0.16
N LEU A 181 0.33 -1.14 1.47
CA LEU A 181 1.07 -2.22 2.09
C LEU A 181 0.10 -3.31 2.56
N VAL A 182 0.52 -4.55 2.39
CA VAL A 182 -0.20 -5.74 2.87
C VAL A 182 0.77 -6.57 3.68
N VAL A 183 0.41 -6.84 4.93
CA VAL A 183 1.12 -7.75 5.81
C VAL A 183 0.23 -8.95 6.04
N ASN A 184 0.66 -10.11 5.57
CA ASN A 184 0.00 -11.38 5.85
C ASN A 184 0.73 -12.08 6.98
N THR A 185 -0.02 -12.71 7.89
CA THR A 185 0.51 -13.51 8.98
C THR A 185 -0.23 -14.85 9.07
N ALA A 186 0.46 -15.91 9.49
CA ALA A 186 -0.13 -17.23 9.66
C ALA A 186 0.64 -18.06 10.70
N ALA A 187 0.00 -19.07 11.27
CA ALA A 187 0.63 -19.97 12.23
C ALA A 187 1.72 -20.84 11.58
N THR A 188 1.55 -21.20 10.33
CA THR A 188 2.51 -22.01 9.57
C THR A 188 2.96 -21.33 8.29
N ARG A 189 4.17 -21.65 7.85
CA ARG A 189 4.69 -21.17 6.57
C ARG A 189 3.81 -21.59 5.38
N ARG A 190 3.25 -22.80 5.43
CA ARG A 190 2.39 -23.32 4.35
C ARG A 190 1.09 -22.51 4.22
N GLU A 191 0.46 -22.19 5.34
CA GLU A 191 -0.73 -21.33 5.37
C GLU A 191 -0.39 -19.94 4.80
N LEU A 192 0.69 -19.32 5.29
CA LEU A 192 1.15 -18.03 4.77
C LEU A 192 1.39 -18.04 3.26
N ASP A 193 2.02 -19.09 2.72
CA ASP A 193 2.25 -19.20 1.27
C ASP A 193 0.92 -19.35 0.49
N ASN A 194 -0.08 -20.07 1.03
CA ASN A 194 -1.42 -20.18 0.45
C ASN A 194 -2.15 -18.84 0.46
N ASP A 195 -2.10 -18.11 1.59
CA ASP A 195 -2.74 -16.80 1.73
C ASP A 195 -2.14 -15.78 0.75
N LEU A 196 -0.81 -15.74 0.67
CA LEU A 196 -0.11 -14.89 -0.30
C LEU A 196 -0.47 -15.22 -1.75
N PHE A 197 -0.65 -16.50 -2.07
CA PHE A 197 -1.10 -16.93 -3.40
C PHE A 197 -2.52 -16.43 -3.67
N THR A 198 -3.45 -16.59 -2.73
CA THR A 198 -4.83 -16.14 -2.84
C THR A 198 -4.91 -14.63 -3.02
N VAL A 199 -4.25 -13.86 -2.14
CA VAL A 199 -4.19 -12.39 -2.22
C VAL A 199 -3.57 -11.92 -3.54
N SER A 200 -2.49 -12.57 -3.99
CA SER A 200 -1.87 -12.27 -5.29
C SER A 200 -2.81 -12.52 -6.45
N GLY A 201 -3.59 -13.60 -6.41
CA GLY A 201 -4.61 -13.95 -7.43
C GLY A 201 -5.70 -12.88 -7.53
N ILE A 202 -6.22 -12.42 -6.39
CA ILE A 202 -7.20 -11.33 -6.34
C ILE A 202 -6.60 -10.05 -6.94
N MET A 203 -5.39 -9.69 -6.55
CA MET A 203 -4.74 -8.48 -7.07
C MET A 203 -4.54 -8.53 -8.59
N GLN A 204 -4.13 -9.69 -9.12
CA GLN A 204 -3.94 -9.89 -10.58
C GLN A 204 -5.24 -9.73 -11.37
N LYS A 205 -6.38 -10.15 -10.82
CA LYS A 205 -7.71 -9.95 -11.43
C LYS A 205 -8.02 -8.47 -11.71
N TYR A 206 -7.46 -7.56 -10.91
CA TYR A 206 -7.60 -6.11 -11.04
C TYR A 206 -6.37 -5.43 -11.65
N ASN A 207 -5.55 -6.16 -12.39
CA ASN A 207 -4.30 -5.64 -12.98
C ASN A 207 -3.38 -4.98 -11.94
N CYS A 208 -3.30 -5.57 -10.76
CA CYS A 208 -2.37 -5.17 -9.72
C CYS A 208 -1.38 -6.31 -9.45
N VAL A 209 -0.17 -5.97 -9.05
CA VAL A 209 0.88 -6.94 -8.71
C VAL A 209 1.25 -6.78 -7.25
N LEU A 210 1.19 -7.88 -6.51
CA LEU A 210 1.68 -7.94 -5.13
C LEU A 210 3.18 -8.25 -5.15
N LYS A 211 4.01 -7.30 -4.71
CA LYS A 211 5.47 -7.49 -4.61
C LYS A 211 5.89 -7.61 -3.16
N ARG A 212 6.54 -8.73 -2.83
CA ARG A 212 7.10 -8.94 -1.49
C ARG A 212 8.27 -7.99 -1.25
N LEU A 213 8.34 -7.48 -0.02
CA LEU A 213 9.49 -6.73 0.46
C LEU A 213 10.62 -7.70 0.83
N ASP A 214 11.84 -7.29 0.59
CA ASP A 214 13.06 -7.94 1.07
C ASP A 214 13.51 -7.23 2.36
N PHE A 215 13.90 -8.00 3.39
CA PHE A 215 14.35 -7.52 4.70
C PHE A 215 15.85 -7.61 4.85
#